data_c0a0a97d0333b2c5c61a0567b3843ecd
#
_entry.id   c0a0a97d0333b2c5c61a0567b3843ecd
#
_cell.length_a   1.000
_cell.length_b   1.000
_cell.length_c   1.000
_cell.angle_alpha   90.00
_cell.angle_beta   90.00
_cell.angle_gamma   90.00
#
_symmetry.space_group_name_H-M   'P 1'
#
loop_
_entity.id
_entity.type
_entity.pdbx_description
1 polymer ?
#
loop_
_entity_poly.entity_id
_entity_poly.type
_entity_poly.pdbx_seq_one_letter_code
_entity_poly.pdbx_strand_id
1 'polypeptide(L)'
;MLAINGKDAGTPAAQGESVTLSIDGALVTVPAGTSIMRAAAAAGGAIPKLCATDTLKAFGSCRVCLVEVEGQRGFPASCTTLVAPGMKVKTESAKLRQLRKGVVELYVSDHPLNCKGCPADTHCELQSVAADLGVTTSPYGFDGANHQAAPCDDSNPYFQFEPSLCIACSRCVRACDEVQGTFALTIEGRGFESRVVASQDEPFLDSECVSCGACVESCPTAALSEKPLALIGRPEKAVTTTCAYCGVGCGVIAT
;
A
#
# COMPACT_ATOMS: atom_id res chain seq x y z
N MET A 1 -2.99 -4.41 10.05
CA MET A 1 -3.65 -3.64 11.15
C MET A 1 -4.50 -2.57 10.53
N LEU A 2 -5.80 -2.77 10.48
CA LEU A 2 -6.73 -1.70 10.10
C LEU A 2 -6.67 -0.62 11.19
N ALA A 3 -6.53 0.64 10.78
CA ALA A 3 -6.61 1.76 11.71
C ALA A 3 -7.89 1.63 12.56
N ILE A 4 -7.75 1.74 13.86
CA ILE A 4 -8.82 1.50 14.86
C ILE A 4 -10.04 2.41 14.67
N ASN A 5 -10.01 3.37 13.73
CA ASN A 5 -11.09 4.28 13.35
C ASN A 5 -11.35 4.36 11.84
N GLY A 6 -11.05 3.32 11.08
CA GLY A 6 -11.58 3.14 9.73
C GLY A 6 -11.00 3.99 8.59
N LYS A 7 -10.00 4.86 8.82
CA LYS A 7 -9.36 5.61 7.73
C LYS A 7 -7.84 5.62 7.90
N ASP A 8 -7.18 4.87 7.02
CA ASP A 8 -5.72 4.94 6.86
C ASP A 8 -5.32 6.33 6.32
N ALA A 9 -4.65 7.13 7.15
CA ALA A 9 -4.18 8.47 6.81
C ALA A 9 -2.92 8.47 5.91
N GLY A 10 -2.43 7.30 5.52
CA GLY A 10 -1.37 7.11 4.54
C GLY A 10 0.06 7.24 5.06
N THR A 11 0.27 7.78 6.23
CA THR A 11 1.59 7.86 6.90
C THR A 11 1.41 7.92 8.41
N PRO A 12 2.42 7.50 9.21
CA PRO A 12 2.38 7.59 10.65
C PRO A 12 2.14 9.01 11.17
N ALA A 13 1.55 9.12 12.36
CA ALA A 13 1.32 10.40 13.03
C ALA A 13 2.65 11.04 13.44
N ALA A 14 2.78 12.35 13.23
CA ALA A 14 3.89 13.14 13.73
C ALA A 14 3.51 13.85 15.05
N GLN A 15 4.53 14.20 15.82
CA GLN A 15 4.42 15.02 17.03
C GLN A 15 5.39 16.21 16.88
N GLY A 16 4.95 17.42 17.22
CA GLY A 16 5.75 18.62 17.08
C GLY A 16 4.94 19.90 17.22
N GLU A 17 5.58 21.04 17.03
CA GLU A 17 4.91 22.34 16.97
C GLU A 17 3.92 22.42 15.82
N SER A 18 2.87 23.22 15.99
CA SER A 18 1.83 23.36 14.96
C SER A 18 2.34 24.11 13.74
N VAL A 19 2.08 23.58 12.57
CA VAL A 19 2.38 24.18 11.26
C VAL A 19 1.08 24.37 10.50
N THR A 20 0.84 25.57 9.98
CA THR A 20 -0.33 25.89 9.15
C THR A 20 0.07 26.00 7.68
N LEU A 21 -0.68 25.32 6.82
CA LEU A 21 -0.52 25.30 5.37
C LEU A 21 -1.88 25.38 4.70
N SER A 22 -1.89 25.56 3.38
CA SER A 22 -3.11 25.51 2.56
C SER A 22 -3.11 24.23 1.70
N ILE A 23 -4.19 23.47 1.76
CA ILE A 23 -4.45 22.32 0.90
C ILE A 23 -5.74 22.54 0.14
N ASP A 24 -5.67 22.60 -1.17
CA ASP A 24 -6.79 22.88 -2.09
C ASP A 24 -7.58 24.14 -1.70
N GLY A 25 -6.88 25.16 -1.17
CA GLY A 25 -7.45 26.42 -0.72
C GLY A 25 -7.95 26.44 0.74
N ALA A 26 -8.06 25.28 1.41
CA ALA A 26 -8.42 25.19 2.82
C ALA A 26 -7.18 25.33 3.72
N LEU A 27 -7.28 26.10 4.81
CA LEU A 27 -6.22 26.17 5.81
C LEU A 27 -6.28 24.96 6.73
N VAL A 28 -5.14 24.32 6.93
CA VAL A 28 -4.99 23.12 7.77
C VAL A 28 -3.82 23.34 8.70
N THR A 29 -4.03 23.04 9.98
CA THR A 29 -2.97 23.09 11.01
C THR A 29 -2.70 21.68 11.51
N VAL A 30 -1.45 21.25 11.41
CA VAL A 30 -0.99 19.91 11.80
C VAL A 30 0.37 20.02 12.49
N PRO A 31 0.82 19.00 13.25
CA PRO A 31 2.15 18.96 13.83
C PRO A 31 3.25 19.05 12.76
N ALA A 32 4.36 19.70 13.06
CA ALA A 32 5.57 19.66 12.24
C ALA A 32 6.05 18.21 12.08
N GLY A 33 6.64 17.90 10.92
CA GLY A 33 6.99 16.51 10.59
C GLY A 33 5.84 15.68 10.01
N THR A 34 4.61 16.22 9.95
CA THR A 34 3.49 15.58 9.25
C THR A 34 3.75 15.60 7.74
N SER A 35 3.42 14.49 7.05
CA SER A 35 3.46 14.45 5.58
C SER A 35 2.29 15.23 4.96
N ILE A 36 2.47 15.71 3.72
CA ILE A 36 1.38 16.35 2.97
C ILE A 36 0.17 15.40 2.86
N MET A 37 0.41 14.09 2.67
CA MET A 37 -0.66 13.09 2.57
C MET A 37 -1.50 13.05 3.84
N ARG A 38 -0.88 12.99 5.02
CA ARG A 38 -1.59 12.97 6.30
C ARG A 38 -2.28 14.31 6.59
N ALA A 39 -1.66 15.43 6.22
CA ALA A 39 -2.27 16.74 6.35
C ALA A 39 -3.53 16.87 5.46
N ALA A 40 -3.51 16.30 4.24
CA ALA A 40 -4.69 16.23 3.37
C ALA A 40 -5.80 15.38 3.98
N ALA A 41 -5.47 14.24 4.59
CA ALA A 41 -6.43 13.40 5.30
C ALA A 41 -7.05 14.15 6.51
N ALA A 42 -6.27 14.95 7.25
CA ALA A 42 -6.76 15.81 8.32
C ALA A 42 -7.71 16.91 7.82
N ALA A 43 -7.52 17.37 6.57
CA ALA A 43 -8.42 18.30 5.89
C ALA A 43 -9.70 17.64 5.33
N GLY A 44 -9.85 16.33 5.49
CA GLY A 44 -10.97 15.56 4.93
C GLY A 44 -10.77 15.13 3.47
N GLY A 45 -9.60 15.41 2.87
CA GLY A 45 -9.22 14.98 1.52
C GLY A 45 -8.63 13.58 1.51
N ALA A 46 -8.59 12.95 0.32
CA ALA A 46 -7.94 11.67 0.10
C ALA A 46 -6.99 11.78 -1.10
N ILE A 47 -5.73 11.39 -0.89
CA ILE A 47 -4.74 11.29 -1.96
C ILE A 47 -4.53 9.80 -2.26
N PRO A 48 -4.64 9.35 -3.54
CA PRO A 48 -4.48 7.95 -3.88
C PRO A 48 -3.06 7.46 -3.54
N LYS A 49 -2.96 6.22 -3.08
CA LYS A 49 -1.70 5.62 -2.62
C LYS A 49 -1.70 4.12 -2.85
N LEU A 50 -0.50 3.51 -2.95
CA LEU A 50 -0.32 2.06 -2.99
C LEU A 50 0.77 1.60 -2.02
N CYS A 51 1.90 2.33 -1.93
CA CYS A 51 3.01 1.93 -1.05
C CYS A 51 2.95 2.53 0.36
N ALA A 52 2.13 3.55 0.59
CA ALA A 52 2.02 4.23 1.88
C ALA A 52 0.88 3.66 2.73
N THR A 53 1.06 3.63 4.05
CA THR A 53 0.06 3.31 5.07
C THR A 53 0.45 4.02 6.37
N ASP A 54 -0.48 4.24 7.27
CA ASP A 54 -0.22 4.93 8.54
C ASP A 54 0.48 4.05 9.59
N THR A 55 0.67 2.76 9.30
CA THR A 55 1.38 1.79 10.15
C THR A 55 2.85 1.62 9.81
N LEU A 56 3.31 2.12 8.65
CA LEU A 56 4.68 1.97 8.17
C LEU A 56 5.28 3.32 7.78
N LYS A 57 6.58 3.49 7.95
CA LYS A 57 7.30 4.68 7.49
C LYS A 57 7.10 4.86 5.98
N ALA A 58 6.90 6.09 5.54
CA ALA A 58 6.69 6.38 4.13
C ALA A 58 7.94 6.10 3.30
N PHE A 59 7.78 5.46 2.15
CA PHE A 59 8.88 5.06 1.26
C PHE A 59 8.86 5.79 -0.10
N GLY A 60 7.66 6.14 -0.61
CA GLY A 60 7.52 6.91 -1.84
C GLY A 60 7.78 6.14 -3.14
N SER A 61 7.75 4.81 -3.13
CA SER A 61 8.07 3.97 -4.30
C SER A 61 7.00 4.02 -5.39
N CYS A 62 5.71 3.95 -5.03
CA CYS A 62 4.63 3.76 -6.02
C CYS A 62 4.35 4.98 -6.92
N ARG A 63 4.71 6.18 -6.50
CA ARG A 63 4.52 7.45 -7.23
C ARG A 63 3.07 7.78 -7.59
N VAL A 64 2.08 7.15 -6.99
CA VAL A 64 0.65 7.45 -7.21
C VAL A 64 0.22 8.69 -6.46
N CYS A 65 0.83 9.01 -5.33
CA CYS A 65 0.45 10.09 -4.43
C CYS A 65 1.06 11.47 -4.79
N LEU A 66 1.29 11.74 -6.07
CA LEU A 66 1.85 13.01 -6.55
C LEU A 66 0.94 14.19 -6.21
N VAL A 67 1.53 15.35 -5.87
CA VAL A 67 0.84 16.61 -5.60
C VAL A 67 1.57 17.77 -6.28
N GLU A 68 0.90 18.92 -6.40
CA GLU A 68 1.52 20.18 -6.79
C GLU A 68 1.77 21.01 -5.54
N VAL A 69 2.98 21.59 -5.44
CA VAL A 69 3.33 22.52 -4.37
C VAL A 69 3.75 23.83 -5.01
N GLU A 70 3.10 24.94 -4.61
CA GLU A 70 3.41 26.26 -5.16
C GLU A 70 4.88 26.63 -4.95
N GLY A 71 5.55 27.08 -6.00
CA GLY A 71 6.97 27.44 -5.97
C GLY A 71 7.93 26.24 -6.04
N GLN A 72 7.47 25.01 -6.01
CA GLN A 72 8.32 23.83 -6.20
C GLN A 72 8.28 23.33 -7.66
N ARG A 73 9.45 22.91 -8.14
CA ARG A 73 9.56 22.28 -9.46
C ARG A 73 9.17 20.81 -9.38
N GLY A 74 8.31 20.37 -10.30
CA GLY A 74 7.89 18.97 -10.42
C GLY A 74 6.70 18.62 -9.52
N PHE A 75 6.48 17.33 -9.30
CA PHE A 75 5.34 16.78 -8.58
C PHE A 75 5.87 15.88 -7.46
N PRO A 76 6.05 16.41 -6.23
CA PRO A 76 6.55 15.62 -5.12
C PRO A 76 5.54 14.55 -4.69
N ALA A 77 6.05 13.46 -4.10
CA ALA A 77 5.22 12.42 -3.49
C ALA A 77 4.74 12.91 -2.11
N SER A 78 3.44 13.06 -1.95
CA SER A 78 2.85 13.60 -0.72
C SER A 78 3.11 12.77 0.53
N CYS A 79 3.34 11.45 0.37
CA CYS A 79 3.65 10.58 1.51
C CYS A 79 5.03 10.82 2.14
N THR A 80 6.01 11.28 1.35
CA THR A 80 7.40 11.53 1.82
C THR A 80 7.74 13.01 1.95
N THR A 81 6.89 13.90 1.47
CA THR A 81 7.11 15.35 1.57
C THR A 81 6.46 15.87 2.83
N LEU A 82 7.28 16.45 3.71
CA LEU A 82 6.82 17.04 4.97
C LEU A 82 6.21 18.43 4.75
N VAL A 83 5.25 18.78 5.58
CA VAL A 83 4.63 20.10 5.55
C VAL A 83 5.59 21.19 6.01
N ALA A 84 5.43 22.40 5.46
CA ALA A 84 6.14 23.60 5.88
C ALA A 84 5.17 24.76 6.10
N PRO A 85 5.53 25.75 6.96
CA PRO A 85 4.68 26.93 7.21
C PRO A 85 4.36 27.67 5.90
N GLY A 86 3.07 27.99 5.69
CA GLY A 86 2.60 28.72 4.53
C GLY A 86 2.65 27.96 3.20
N MET A 87 3.00 26.68 3.21
CA MET A 87 2.99 25.84 2.00
C MET A 87 1.60 25.82 1.38
N LYS A 88 1.53 25.91 0.06
CA LYS A 88 0.27 25.77 -0.68
C LYS A 88 0.33 24.54 -1.58
N VAL A 89 -0.59 23.62 -1.35
CA VAL A 89 -0.65 22.32 -2.00
C VAL A 89 -1.94 22.19 -2.77
N LYS A 90 -1.85 21.66 -4.00
CA LYS A 90 -3.00 21.13 -4.74
C LYS A 90 -2.90 19.63 -4.81
N THR A 91 -3.94 18.97 -4.35
CA THR A 91 -4.02 17.50 -4.37
C THR A 91 -4.67 16.97 -5.63
N GLU A 92 -5.42 17.82 -6.37
CA GLU A 92 -6.11 17.45 -7.59
C GLU A 92 -5.92 18.52 -8.68
N SER A 93 -5.59 18.08 -9.88
CA SER A 93 -5.56 18.88 -11.11
C SER A 93 -5.61 17.95 -12.32
N ALA A 94 -5.95 18.48 -13.50
CA ALA A 94 -5.93 17.70 -14.74
C ALA A 94 -4.56 17.07 -15.00
N LYS A 95 -3.48 17.79 -14.67
CA LYS A 95 -2.11 17.32 -14.83
C LYS A 95 -1.77 16.19 -13.85
N LEU A 96 -2.14 16.34 -12.58
CA LEU A 96 -1.96 15.28 -11.57
C LEU A 96 -2.72 14.01 -11.95
N ARG A 97 -3.98 14.16 -12.38
CA ARG A 97 -4.80 13.03 -12.82
C ARG A 97 -4.16 12.30 -14.01
N GLN A 98 -3.65 13.04 -14.98
CA GLN A 98 -2.93 12.48 -16.14
C GLN A 98 -1.67 11.70 -15.70
N LEU A 99 -0.86 12.27 -14.80
CA LEU A 99 0.37 11.64 -14.32
C LEU A 99 0.06 10.36 -13.51
N ARG A 100 -0.89 10.44 -12.59
CA ARG A 100 -1.33 9.27 -11.79
C ARG A 100 -1.89 8.17 -12.68
N LYS A 101 -2.69 8.54 -13.68
CA LYS A 101 -3.23 7.61 -14.68
C LYS A 101 -2.09 6.87 -15.39
N GLY A 102 -1.09 7.58 -15.92
CA GLY A 102 0.07 6.96 -16.57
C GLY A 102 0.86 6.01 -15.64
N VAL A 103 1.01 6.39 -14.36
CA VAL A 103 1.65 5.50 -13.37
C VAL A 103 0.84 4.22 -13.15
N VAL A 104 -0.48 4.34 -13.03
CA VAL A 104 -1.35 3.16 -12.82
C VAL A 104 -1.44 2.31 -14.09
N GLU A 105 -1.44 2.91 -15.28
CA GLU A 105 -1.34 2.18 -16.56
C GLU A 105 -0.07 1.32 -16.64
N LEU A 106 1.06 1.79 -16.10
CA LEU A 106 2.27 0.98 -16.00
C LEU A 106 2.09 -0.18 -15.01
N TYR A 107 1.45 0.03 -13.86
CA TYR A 107 1.17 -1.08 -12.93
C TYR A 107 0.25 -2.14 -13.55
N VAL A 108 -0.83 -1.74 -14.19
CA VAL A 108 -1.77 -2.71 -14.79
C VAL A 108 -1.20 -3.38 -16.04
N SER A 109 -0.16 -2.82 -16.67
CA SER A 109 0.51 -3.47 -17.80
C SER A 109 1.26 -4.74 -17.41
N ASP A 110 1.68 -4.83 -16.15
CA ASP A 110 2.45 -5.95 -15.60
C ASP A 110 1.70 -6.64 -14.44
N HIS A 111 0.38 -6.60 -14.46
CA HIS A 111 -0.47 -7.19 -13.43
C HIS A 111 -1.65 -7.93 -14.07
N PRO A 112 -1.94 -9.19 -13.69
CA PRO A 112 -3.07 -9.93 -14.23
C PRO A 112 -4.39 -9.18 -14.02
N LEU A 113 -5.17 -9.02 -15.11
CA LEU A 113 -6.43 -8.26 -15.08
C LEU A 113 -7.67 -9.14 -14.79
N ASN A 114 -7.47 -10.40 -14.40
CA ASN A 114 -8.54 -11.32 -14.02
C ASN A 114 -9.04 -11.05 -12.58
N CYS A 115 -9.53 -9.85 -12.33
CA CYS A 115 -9.96 -9.44 -11.00
C CYS A 115 -11.05 -10.32 -10.41
N LYS A 116 -12.02 -10.77 -11.22
CA LYS A 116 -13.13 -11.62 -10.76
C LYS A 116 -12.71 -12.97 -10.19
N GLY A 117 -11.55 -13.48 -10.60
CA GLY A 117 -10.95 -14.70 -10.06
C GLY A 117 -9.91 -14.47 -8.98
N CYS A 118 -9.64 -13.23 -8.63
CA CYS A 118 -8.61 -12.86 -7.69
C CYS A 118 -9.14 -12.87 -6.23
N PRO A 119 -8.37 -13.41 -5.26
CA PRO A 119 -8.77 -13.37 -3.83
C PRO A 119 -9.02 -11.96 -3.30
N ALA A 120 -8.40 -10.93 -3.87
CA ALA A 120 -8.59 -9.53 -3.46
C ALA A 120 -9.67 -8.77 -4.25
N ASP A 121 -10.47 -9.41 -5.11
CA ASP A 121 -11.52 -8.71 -5.87
C ASP A 121 -12.41 -7.86 -4.95
N THR A 122 -12.70 -6.62 -5.35
CA THR A 122 -13.42 -5.58 -4.59
C THR A 122 -12.73 -5.03 -3.33
N HIS A 123 -11.57 -5.58 -2.89
CA HIS A 123 -10.77 -5.11 -1.74
C HIS A 123 -9.32 -4.79 -2.11
N CYS A 124 -8.98 -4.89 -3.38
CA CYS A 124 -7.65 -4.58 -3.91
C CYS A 124 -7.49 -3.05 -4.02
N GLU A 125 -6.45 -2.50 -3.38
CA GLU A 125 -6.16 -1.07 -3.47
C GLU A 125 -5.78 -0.66 -4.90
N LEU A 126 -5.07 -1.52 -5.64
CA LEU A 126 -4.74 -1.26 -7.05
C LEU A 126 -6.01 -1.17 -7.91
N GLN A 127 -6.96 -2.09 -7.72
CA GLN A 127 -8.25 -2.09 -8.42
C GLN A 127 -9.03 -0.80 -8.13
N SER A 128 -9.08 -0.37 -6.87
CA SER A 128 -9.78 0.85 -6.47
C SER A 128 -9.14 2.09 -7.09
N VAL A 129 -7.82 2.22 -7.03
CA VAL A 129 -7.09 3.35 -7.60
C VAL A 129 -7.21 3.37 -9.14
N ALA A 130 -7.17 2.21 -9.79
CA ALA A 130 -7.38 2.11 -11.24
C ALA A 130 -8.79 2.56 -11.65
N ALA A 131 -9.82 2.15 -10.90
CA ALA A 131 -11.20 2.55 -11.13
C ALA A 131 -11.39 4.07 -10.98
N ASP A 132 -10.84 4.67 -9.92
CA ASP A 132 -10.91 6.12 -9.65
C ASP A 132 -10.26 6.96 -10.76
N LEU A 133 -9.19 6.44 -11.38
CA LEU A 133 -8.47 7.09 -12.47
C LEU A 133 -9.01 6.73 -13.87
N GLY A 134 -10.00 5.84 -13.95
CA GLY A 134 -10.59 5.38 -15.20
C GLY A 134 -9.63 4.52 -16.03
N VAL A 135 -8.77 3.73 -15.37
CA VAL A 135 -7.86 2.79 -16.02
C VAL A 135 -8.51 1.40 -16.04
N THR A 136 -8.90 0.95 -17.21
CA THR A 136 -9.57 -0.37 -17.42
C THR A 136 -8.73 -1.33 -18.24
N THR A 137 -7.73 -0.82 -18.95
CA THR A 137 -6.84 -1.59 -19.82
C THR A 137 -5.45 -0.98 -19.78
N SER A 138 -4.44 -1.74 -20.16
CA SER A 138 -3.09 -1.23 -20.34
C SER A 138 -2.86 -0.82 -21.80
N PRO A 139 -2.30 0.38 -22.06
CA PRO A 139 -1.82 0.75 -23.40
C PRO A 139 -0.44 0.15 -23.73
N TYR A 140 0.21 -0.51 -22.78
CA TYR A 140 1.54 -1.10 -22.90
C TYR A 140 1.43 -2.62 -23.04
N GLY A 141 2.22 -3.23 -23.87
CA GLY A 141 2.04 -4.52 -24.51
C GLY A 141 2.15 -5.82 -23.70
N PHE A 142 1.97 -5.81 -22.37
CA PHE A 142 1.99 -7.07 -21.59
C PHE A 142 0.61 -7.69 -21.38
N ASP A 143 -0.47 -7.08 -21.87
CA ASP A 143 -1.85 -7.56 -21.75
C ASP A 143 -2.25 -7.98 -20.32
N GLY A 144 -1.64 -7.36 -19.30
CA GLY A 144 -1.87 -7.68 -17.90
C GLY A 144 -1.18 -8.97 -17.41
N ALA A 145 -0.22 -9.49 -18.15
CA ALA A 145 0.58 -10.63 -17.69
C ALA A 145 1.83 -10.14 -16.94
N ASN A 146 2.08 -10.70 -15.76
CA ASN A 146 3.31 -10.39 -15.02
C ASN A 146 4.53 -10.98 -15.73
N HIS A 147 5.58 -10.18 -15.89
CA HIS A 147 6.81 -10.58 -16.62
C HIS A 147 7.65 -11.61 -15.85
N GLN A 148 7.53 -11.70 -14.55
CA GLN A 148 8.41 -12.52 -13.72
C GLN A 148 8.07 -14.01 -13.74
N ALA A 149 6.87 -14.41 -14.15
CA ALA A 149 6.42 -15.80 -14.30
C ALA A 149 6.92 -16.76 -13.18
N ALA A 150 7.12 -16.24 -11.96
CA ALA A 150 7.61 -17.01 -10.81
C ALA A 150 6.47 -17.87 -10.24
N PRO A 151 6.78 -19.10 -9.75
CA PRO A 151 5.78 -19.97 -9.15
C PRO A 151 5.23 -19.36 -7.85
N CYS A 152 3.97 -19.69 -7.54
CA CYS A 152 3.39 -19.38 -6.23
C CYS A 152 4.14 -20.13 -5.12
N ASP A 153 4.53 -19.43 -4.06
CA ASP A 153 5.06 -20.05 -2.84
C ASP A 153 3.90 -20.26 -1.84
N ASP A 154 3.51 -21.52 -1.67
CA ASP A 154 2.50 -21.96 -0.71
C ASP A 154 3.09 -22.73 0.47
N SER A 155 4.40 -22.67 0.66
CA SER A 155 5.13 -23.40 1.70
C SER A 155 4.72 -22.99 3.12
N ASN A 156 4.37 -21.69 3.35
CA ASN A 156 3.92 -21.24 4.66
C ASN A 156 2.54 -21.86 5.00
N PRO A 157 2.30 -22.35 6.25
CA PRO A 157 1.05 -23.02 6.61
C PRO A 157 -0.19 -22.09 6.63
N TYR A 158 -0.02 -20.77 6.74
CA TYR A 158 -1.11 -19.81 6.97
C TYR A 158 -1.41 -18.92 5.77
N PHE A 159 -0.41 -18.59 4.97
CA PHE A 159 -0.54 -17.70 3.81
C PHE A 159 0.23 -18.23 2.60
N GLN A 160 -0.05 -17.68 1.46
CA GLN A 160 0.67 -17.93 0.21
C GLN A 160 1.22 -16.64 -0.38
N PHE A 161 2.25 -16.75 -1.19
CA PHE A 161 2.81 -15.65 -1.98
C PHE A 161 2.70 -15.96 -3.46
N GLU A 162 1.90 -15.16 -4.17
CA GLU A 162 1.71 -15.22 -5.62
C GLU A 162 2.45 -14.04 -6.27
N PRO A 163 3.68 -14.25 -6.76
CA PRO A 163 4.52 -13.19 -7.31
C PRO A 163 3.89 -12.46 -8.50
N SER A 164 3.06 -13.13 -9.29
CA SER A 164 2.39 -12.53 -10.47
C SER A 164 1.44 -11.39 -10.09
N LEU A 165 0.96 -11.35 -8.84
CA LEU A 165 0.10 -10.29 -8.32
C LEU A 165 0.88 -9.19 -7.58
N CYS A 166 2.22 -9.27 -7.52
CA CYS A 166 3.07 -8.34 -6.81
C CYS A 166 3.31 -7.08 -7.65
N ILE A 167 3.11 -5.92 -7.04
CA ILE A 167 3.41 -4.60 -7.64
C ILE A 167 4.70 -3.98 -7.08
N ALA A 168 5.55 -4.75 -6.42
CA ALA A 168 6.83 -4.33 -5.83
C ALA A 168 6.73 -3.06 -4.96
N CYS A 169 5.61 -2.87 -4.24
CA CYS A 169 5.38 -1.67 -3.42
C CYS A 169 6.19 -1.62 -2.11
N SER A 170 6.88 -2.70 -1.76
CA SER A 170 7.71 -2.85 -0.56
C SER A 170 6.97 -2.75 0.78
N ARG A 171 5.63 -2.79 0.83
CA ARG A 171 4.91 -2.78 2.12
C ARG A 171 5.25 -4.02 2.96
N CYS A 172 5.24 -5.20 2.35
CA CYS A 172 5.55 -6.47 3.04
C CYS A 172 6.97 -6.50 3.60
N VAL A 173 7.96 -6.01 2.84
CA VAL A 173 9.36 -5.91 3.27
C VAL A 173 9.47 -4.99 4.49
N ARG A 174 8.86 -3.80 4.43
CA ARG A 174 8.84 -2.87 5.55
C ARG A 174 8.04 -3.36 6.75
N ALA A 175 6.94 -4.08 6.52
CA ALA A 175 6.18 -4.69 7.62
C ALA A 175 7.00 -5.77 8.33
N CYS A 176 7.77 -6.56 7.57
CA CYS A 176 8.68 -7.54 8.14
C CYS A 176 9.79 -6.90 8.97
N ASP A 177 10.33 -5.75 8.52
CA ASP A 177 11.34 -4.97 9.23
C ASP A 177 10.74 -4.18 10.42
N GLU A 178 9.79 -3.28 10.14
CA GLU A 178 9.34 -2.27 11.10
C GLU A 178 8.36 -2.82 12.15
N VAL A 179 7.58 -3.85 11.82
CA VAL A 179 6.56 -4.42 12.72
C VAL A 179 7.09 -5.65 13.43
N GLN A 180 7.65 -6.60 12.68
CA GLN A 180 8.12 -7.88 13.25
C GLN A 180 9.61 -7.84 13.62
N GLY A 181 10.47 -7.23 12.80
CA GLY A 181 11.91 -7.14 13.04
C GLY A 181 12.71 -8.42 12.68
N THR A 182 12.13 -9.32 11.87
CA THR A 182 12.82 -10.55 11.46
C THR A 182 13.61 -10.42 10.17
N PHE A 183 13.31 -9.38 9.36
CA PHE A 183 13.97 -9.13 8.06
C PHE A 183 13.91 -10.30 7.07
N ALA A 184 12.91 -11.18 7.21
CA ALA A 184 12.77 -12.35 6.35
C ALA A 184 12.43 -12.00 4.90
N LEU A 185 11.97 -10.79 4.60
CA LEU A 185 11.64 -10.33 3.26
C LEU A 185 12.59 -9.24 2.78
N THR A 186 12.98 -9.32 1.50
CA THR A 186 13.82 -8.31 0.85
C THR A 186 13.39 -8.08 -0.61
N ILE A 187 13.98 -7.06 -1.25
CA ILE A 187 13.88 -6.86 -2.71
C ILE A 187 15.17 -7.38 -3.33
N GLU A 188 15.05 -8.37 -4.19
CA GLU A 188 16.12 -8.84 -5.06
C GLU A 188 16.07 -8.13 -6.41
N GLY A 189 17.21 -8.08 -7.10
CA GLY A 189 17.32 -7.47 -8.42
C GLY A 189 17.24 -5.94 -8.41
N ARG A 190 17.06 -5.38 -9.59
CA ARG A 190 16.91 -3.93 -9.77
C ARG A 190 16.15 -3.60 -11.05
N GLY A 191 15.54 -2.42 -11.09
CA GLY A 191 14.75 -1.98 -12.24
C GLY A 191 13.57 -2.93 -12.48
N PHE A 192 13.41 -3.38 -13.72
CA PHE A 192 12.33 -4.29 -14.11
C PHE A 192 12.47 -5.70 -13.52
N GLU A 193 13.70 -6.10 -13.16
CA GLU A 193 13.98 -7.39 -12.52
C GLU A 193 13.75 -7.38 -10.99
N SER A 194 13.28 -6.26 -10.43
CA SER A 194 13.04 -6.15 -8.99
C SER A 194 11.87 -7.02 -8.55
N ARG A 195 12.12 -7.92 -7.60
CA ARG A 195 11.08 -8.79 -7.03
C ARG A 195 11.22 -8.94 -5.52
N VAL A 196 10.12 -9.22 -4.84
CA VAL A 196 10.12 -9.58 -3.42
C VAL A 196 10.51 -11.05 -3.29
N VAL A 197 11.43 -11.32 -2.39
CA VAL A 197 11.88 -12.68 -2.06
C VAL A 197 11.96 -12.88 -0.56
N ALA A 198 11.83 -14.13 -0.10
CA ALA A 198 12.11 -14.51 1.27
C ALA A 198 13.58 -14.92 1.38
N SER A 199 14.28 -14.44 2.40
CA SER A 199 15.71 -14.69 2.65
C SER A 199 16.58 -14.52 1.40
N GLN A 200 17.22 -15.58 0.93
CA GLN A 200 18.03 -15.62 -0.29
C GLN A 200 17.30 -16.33 -1.44
N ASP A 201 16.03 -15.99 -1.67
CA ASP A 201 15.14 -16.62 -2.64
C ASP A 201 14.75 -18.06 -2.25
N GLU A 202 14.53 -18.26 -0.96
CA GLU A 202 14.09 -19.53 -0.38
C GLU A 202 12.56 -19.54 -0.17
N PRO A 203 11.93 -20.72 -0.09
CA PRO A 203 10.55 -20.82 0.34
C PRO A 203 10.31 -20.19 1.71
N PHE A 204 9.15 -19.61 1.96
CA PHE A 204 8.83 -19.01 3.26
C PHE A 204 9.05 -19.96 4.45
N LEU A 205 8.78 -21.24 4.27
CA LEU A 205 8.94 -22.25 5.32
C LEU A 205 10.40 -22.44 5.72
N ASP A 206 11.33 -22.29 4.78
CA ASP A 206 12.77 -22.53 4.96
C ASP A 206 13.52 -21.23 5.33
N SER A 207 12.83 -20.10 5.31
CA SER A 207 13.37 -18.77 5.62
C SER A 207 13.25 -18.42 7.11
N GLU A 208 13.78 -17.26 7.52
CA GLU A 208 13.63 -16.73 8.89
C GLU A 208 12.20 -16.26 9.20
N CYS A 209 11.22 -16.53 8.33
CA CYS A 209 9.85 -16.13 8.52
C CYS A 209 9.22 -16.80 9.76
N VAL A 210 8.68 -15.99 10.66
CA VAL A 210 7.99 -16.44 11.88
C VAL A 210 6.48 -16.51 11.72
N SER A 211 5.97 -16.44 10.49
CA SER A 211 4.52 -16.55 10.15
C SER A 211 3.62 -15.54 10.89
N CYS A 212 4.11 -14.35 11.19
CA CYS A 212 3.36 -13.33 11.95
C CYS A 212 2.20 -12.69 11.17
N GLY A 213 2.16 -12.81 9.84
CA GLY A 213 1.11 -12.25 8.99
C GLY A 213 1.19 -10.75 8.70
N ALA A 214 2.12 -9.98 9.28
CA ALA A 214 2.22 -8.53 9.08
C ALA A 214 2.37 -8.12 7.61
N CYS A 215 3.08 -8.93 6.82
CA CYS A 215 3.24 -8.74 5.37
C CYS A 215 1.94 -8.96 4.59
N VAL A 216 1.12 -9.92 5.01
CA VAL A 216 -0.19 -10.23 4.41
C VAL A 216 -1.14 -9.06 4.64
N GLU A 217 -1.29 -8.62 5.89
CA GLU A 217 -2.13 -7.49 6.29
C GLU A 217 -1.75 -6.16 5.60
N SER A 218 -0.48 -6.01 5.24
CA SER A 218 0.00 -4.79 4.58
C SER A 218 -0.08 -4.84 3.06
N CYS A 219 -0.34 -6.00 2.45
CA CYS A 219 -0.34 -6.15 1.00
C CYS A 219 -1.52 -5.42 0.34
N PRO A 220 -1.29 -4.50 -0.63
CA PRO A 220 -2.36 -3.74 -1.28
C PRO A 220 -3.04 -4.52 -2.42
N THR A 221 -2.53 -5.69 -2.74
CA THR A 221 -3.07 -6.62 -3.75
C THR A 221 -3.27 -7.99 -3.11
N ALA A 222 -3.39 -9.05 -3.90
CA ALA A 222 -3.45 -10.42 -3.38
C ALA A 222 -2.11 -11.18 -3.52
N ALA A 223 -0.99 -10.46 -3.73
CA ALA A 223 0.30 -11.13 -3.85
C ALA A 223 0.66 -11.92 -2.57
N LEU A 224 0.35 -11.38 -1.41
CA LEU A 224 0.35 -12.11 -0.15
C LEU A 224 -1.09 -12.20 0.34
N SER A 225 -1.59 -13.41 0.52
CA SER A 225 -2.97 -13.67 0.92
C SER A 225 -3.06 -14.85 1.88
N GLU A 226 -4.01 -14.77 2.81
CA GLU A 226 -4.29 -15.88 3.72
C GLU A 226 -4.81 -17.10 2.96
N LYS A 227 -4.35 -18.29 3.32
CA LYS A 227 -4.81 -19.53 2.68
C LYS A 227 -6.32 -19.77 2.80
N PRO A 228 -6.99 -19.51 3.94
CA PRO A 228 -8.44 -19.61 4.01
C PRO A 228 -9.14 -18.70 3.00
N LEU A 229 -8.69 -17.46 2.85
CA LEU A 229 -9.25 -16.53 1.87
C LEU A 229 -9.06 -17.00 0.43
N ALA A 230 -7.88 -17.54 0.12
CA ALA A 230 -7.56 -18.07 -1.21
C ALA A 230 -8.35 -19.36 -1.55
N LEU A 231 -8.60 -20.22 -0.56
CA LEU A 231 -9.24 -21.53 -0.74
C LEU A 231 -10.76 -21.49 -0.63
N ILE A 232 -11.29 -20.73 0.33
CA ILE A 232 -12.72 -20.72 0.68
C ILE A 232 -13.43 -19.50 0.09
N GLY A 233 -12.68 -18.45 -0.23
CA GLY A 233 -13.21 -17.17 -0.65
C GLY A 233 -13.50 -16.24 0.54
N ARG A 234 -14.26 -15.19 0.27
CA ARG A 234 -14.49 -14.12 1.25
C ARG A 234 -15.56 -14.47 2.26
N PRO A 235 -15.39 -13.97 3.48
CA PRO A 235 -16.40 -14.12 4.51
C PRO A 235 -17.67 -13.34 4.14
N GLU A 236 -18.83 -13.92 4.41
CA GLU A 236 -20.14 -13.26 4.24
C GLU A 236 -20.34 -12.14 5.28
N LYS A 237 -19.67 -12.25 6.42
CA LYS A 237 -19.83 -11.33 7.55
C LYS A 237 -18.50 -11.12 8.26
N ALA A 238 -18.26 -9.88 8.66
CA ALA A 238 -17.13 -9.50 9.50
C ALA A 238 -17.62 -8.78 10.76
N VAL A 239 -17.06 -9.12 11.92
CA VAL A 239 -17.44 -8.53 13.21
C VAL A 239 -16.18 -8.07 13.95
N THR A 240 -16.14 -6.79 14.33
CA THR A 240 -15.10 -6.30 15.23
C THR A 240 -15.37 -6.84 16.63
N THR A 241 -14.37 -7.50 17.20
CA THR A 241 -14.46 -8.12 18.51
C THR A 241 -13.12 -8.05 19.24
N THR A 242 -13.07 -8.63 20.44
CA THR A 242 -11.84 -8.72 21.24
C THR A 242 -11.31 -10.14 21.20
N CYS A 243 -10.01 -10.29 20.97
CA CYS A 243 -9.35 -11.59 21.02
C CYS A 243 -9.50 -12.21 22.42
N ALA A 244 -9.97 -13.45 22.47
CA ALA A 244 -10.18 -14.18 23.73
C ALA A 244 -8.98 -15.06 24.13
N TYR A 245 -7.86 -14.96 23.41
CA TYR A 245 -6.72 -15.89 23.60
C TYR A 245 -5.93 -15.62 24.88
N CYS A 246 -5.67 -14.37 25.20
CA CYS A 246 -4.92 -13.97 26.41
C CYS A 246 -5.49 -12.68 27.00
N GLY A 247 -5.01 -12.30 28.19
CA GLY A 247 -5.51 -11.12 28.92
C GLY A 247 -5.17 -9.74 28.32
N VAL A 248 -4.45 -9.68 27.19
CA VAL A 248 -4.11 -8.41 26.51
C VAL A 248 -5.34 -7.74 25.89
N GLY A 249 -6.32 -8.55 25.42
CA GLY A 249 -7.57 -8.03 24.87
C GLY A 249 -7.41 -7.28 23.55
N CYS A 250 -6.56 -7.76 22.64
CA CYS A 250 -6.37 -7.16 21.32
C CYS A 250 -7.69 -7.09 20.55
N GLY A 251 -7.94 -5.96 19.88
CA GLY A 251 -9.03 -5.85 18.91
C GLY A 251 -8.74 -6.69 17.67
N VAL A 252 -9.71 -7.48 17.24
CA VAL A 252 -9.64 -8.31 16.03
C VAL A 252 -10.92 -8.16 15.20
N ILE A 253 -10.81 -8.42 13.91
CA ILE A 253 -11.97 -8.60 13.05
C ILE A 253 -12.14 -10.10 12.82
N ALA A 254 -13.19 -10.66 13.37
CA ALA A 254 -13.57 -12.05 13.11
C ALA A 254 -14.39 -12.11 11.82
N THR A 255 -14.00 -12.96 10.91
CA THR A 255 -14.61 -13.14 9.59
C THR A 255 -15.07 -14.56 9.39
#